data_f2e54d17be920613f2659768fdf49179
#
_entry.id   f2e54d17be920613f2659768fdf49179
#
_cell.length_a   1.000
_cell.length_b   1.000
_cell.length_c   1.000
_cell.angle_alpha   90.00
_cell.angle_beta   90.00
_cell.angle_gamma   90.00
#
_symmetry.space_group_name_H-M   'P 1'
#
loop_
_entity.id
_entity.type
_entity.pdbx_description
1 polymer ?
#
loop_
_entity_poly.entity_id
_entity_poly.type
_entity_poly.pdbx_seq_one_letter_code
_entity_poly.pdbx_strand_id
1 'polypeptide(L)'
;AGASPDFREEIQPVLEQKCVRCHKDGKVKGGLRIDTHEKMMEGGETADAIVPGNPEKSELLVRVHLRPIDEGYMPDEGQALEPGEVALLEAWVRDGAPWPKGVTLTEHKPEPVKRVALPTKAPDSSAEAAAMLDDILKRENKDTGVIVTDPISDDAFLRRATIDLIGRIPTMKEVREYESWGSDRREKLVAKLIEHPRFADRWTVFMADMLRIRSNVTGGNQLLAYIHGSIDQDKPYDDIVRELIAASGRANSNPAVGYILGDDAQPMELAAATAQIFLGVRMGCAMCHDHPFDDWRQEDFYDLAAFFGKTKKVQSRQRGMVY
;
A
#
# COMPACT_ATOMS: atom_id res chain seq x y z
N ALA A 1 43.78 3.54 -8.80
CA ALA A 1 43.19 2.59 -7.87
C ALA A 1 42.38 3.42 -6.90
N GLY A 2 41.06 3.24 -6.87
CA GLY A 2 40.19 3.83 -5.86
C GLY A 2 40.47 3.19 -4.49
N ALA A 3 40.15 3.91 -3.42
CA ALA A 3 40.24 3.34 -2.07
C ALA A 3 39.31 2.14 -1.96
N SER A 4 39.69 1.10 -1.20
CA SER A 4 38.83 -0.02 -0.88
C SER A 4 37.58 0.48 -0.14
N PRO A 5 36.37 -0.02 -0.47
CA PRO A 5 35.17 0.39 0.23
C PRO A 5 35.25 0.11 1.74
N ASP A 6 34.76 1.06 2.56
CA ASP A 6 34.68 0.83 3.98
C ASP A 6 33.57 -0.20 4.27
N PHE A 7 33.94 -1.25 5.02
CA PHE A 7 32.98 -2.31 5.31
C PHE A 7 31.79 -1.82 6.12
N ARG A 8 32.01 -1.01 7.15
CA ARG A 8 30.95 -0.59 8.08
C ARG A 8 30.04 0.48 7.50
N GLU A 9 30.62 1.39 6.72
CA GLU A 9 29.88 2.53 6.19
C GLU A 9 29.23 2.23 4.85
N GLU A 10 29.82 1.34 4.02
CA GLU A 10 29.38 1.14 2.64
C GLU A 10 28.88 -0.30 2.38
N ILE A 11 29.55 -1.35 2.88
CA ILE A 11 29.23 -2.75 2.56
C ILE A 11 28.19 -3.32 3.53
N GLN A 12 28.39 -3.15 4.82
CA GLN A 12 27.48 -3.66 5.85
C GLN A 12 26.03 -3.20 5.64
N PRO A 13 25.74 -1.92 5.36
CA PRO A 13 24.35 -1.46 5.11
C PRO A 13 23.71 -2.17 3.91
N VAL A 14 24.44 -2.39 2.82
CA VAL A 14 23.92 -3.08 1.63
C VAL A 14 23.58 -4.54 1.96
N LEU A 15 24.48 -5.26 2.63
CA LEU A 15 24.25 -6.65 3.01
C LEU A 15 23.09 -6.80 3.98
N GLU A 16 22.98 -5.92 4.99
CA GLU A 16 21.92 -5.95 6.00
C GLU A 16 20.54 -5.63 5.40
N GLN A 17 20.47 -4.66 4.47
CA GLN A 17 19.22 -4.25 3.83
C GLN A 17 18.74 -5.22 2.76
N LYS A 18 19.65 -5.79 1.97
CA LYS A 18 19.29 -6.53 0.76
C LYS A 18 19.39 -8.05 0.90
N CYS A 19 20.24 -8.57 1.79
CA CYS A 19 20.62 -9.98 1.78
C CYS A 19 20.34 -10.72 3.10
N VAL A 20 20.70 -10.14 4.24
CA VAL A 20 20.62 -10.80 5.57
C VAL A 20 19.20 -11.26 5.90
N ARG A 21 18.18 -10.58 5.43
CA ARG A 21 16.78 -10.95 5.65
C ARG A 21 16.46 -12.42 5.30
N CYS A 22 17.13 -12.97 4.28
CA CYS A 22 16.92 -14.33 3.78
C CYS A 22 18.08 -15.27 4.08
N HIS A 23 19.26 -14.74 4.44
CA HIS A 23 20.51 -15.48 4.58
C HIS A 23 21.13 -15.30 5.96
N LYS A 24 20.42 -15.68 7.02
CA LYS A 24 20.84 -15.56 8.43
C LYS A 24 20.47 -16.80 9.23
N ASP A 25 20.86 -16.84 10.49
CA ASP A 25 20.41 -17.86 11.42
C ASP A 25 18.88 -17.93 11.51
N GLY A 26 18.33 -19.14 11.45
CA GLY A 26 16.88 -19.37 11.43
C GLY A 26 16.20 -19.14 10.06
N LYS A 27 16.90 -18.57 9.07
CA LYS A 27 16.40 -18.41 7.68
C LYS A 27 17.54 -18.56 6.68
N VAL A 28 17.75 -19.80 6.22
CA VAL A 28 18.91 -20.22 5.41
C VAL A 28 18.44 -20.61 4.01
N LYS A 29 18.01 -19.65 3.18
CA LYS A 29 17.62 -19.92 1.80
C LYS A 29 18.86 -20.35 0.98
N GLY A 30 18.76 -21.45 0.20
CA GLY A 30 19.85 -21.98 -0.63
C GLY A 30 21.08 -22.43 0.16
N GLY A 31 20.92 -22.83 1.43
CA GLY A 31 22.02 -23.25 2.28
C GLY A 31 22.96 -22.11 2.72
N LEU A 32 22.74 -20.88 2.26
CA LEU A 32 23.65 -19.74 2.47
C LEU A 32 23.30 -18.96 3.74
N ARG A 33 24.33 -18.66 4.52
CA ARG A 33 24.31 -17.68 5.62
C ARG A 33 25.38 -16.62 5.36
N ILE A 34 25.02 -15.37 5.61
CA ILE A 34 25.94 -14.23 5.45
C ILE A 34 26.01 -13.36 6.70
N ASP A 35 25.32 -13.74 7.75
CA ASP A 35 25.27 -12.99 9.02
C ASP A 35 26.60 -12.92 9.74
N THR A 36 27.54 -13.82 9.47
CA THR A 36 28.93 -13.76 9.94
C THR A 36 29.90 -14.04 8.80
N HIS A 37 31.11 -13.51 8.91
CA HIS A 37 32.17 -13.77 7.92
C HIS A 37 32.44 -15.27 7.72
N GLU A 38 32.53 -16.00 8.83
CA GLU A 38 32.77 -17.46 8.78
C GLU A 38 31.68 -18.18 7.98
N LYS A 39 30.41 -17.86 8.24
CA LYS A 39 29.27 -18.47 7.54
C LYS A 39 29.17 -18.05 6.07
N MET A 40 29.51 -16.83 5.75
CA MET A 40 29.56 -16.38 4.36
C MET A 40 30.65 -17.14 3.57
N MET A 41 31.79 -17.41 4.21
CA MET A 41 32.89 -18.17 3.57
C MET A 41 32.64 -19.68 3.48
N GLU A 42 31.69 -20.25 4.24
CA GLU A 42 31.25 -21.63 4.05
C GLU A 42 30.50 -21.82 2.72
N GLY A 43 29.95 -20.73 2.14
CA GLY A 43 29.18 -20.78 0.90
C GLY A 43 27.76 -21.30 1.07
N GLY A 44 27.10 -21.57 -0.04
CA GLY A 44 25.75 -22.12 -0.14
C GLY A 44 25.74 -23.48 -0.84
N GLU A 45 24.54 -24.00 -1.12
CA GLU A 45 24.35 -25.29 -1.79
C GLU A 45 24.92 -25.31 -3.23
N THR A 46 25.03 -24.16 -3.88
CA THR A 46 25.39 -24.07 -5.31
C THR A 46 26.90 -23.87 -5.51
N ALA A 47 27.48 -22.91 -4.77
CA ALA A 47 28.90 -22.52 -4.91
C ALA A 47 29.35 -21.68 -3.73
N ASP A 48 30.62 -21.27 -3.75
CA ASP A 48 31.21 -20.33 -2.80
C ASP A 48 30.51 -18.96 -2.95
N ALA A 49 29.91 -18.45 -1.88
CA ALA A 49 29.22 -17.18 -1.92
C ALA A 49 30.17 -16.02 -2.29
N ILE A 50 31.38 -16.05 -1.74
CA ILE A 50 32.45 -15.08 -2.00
C ILE A 50 33.77 -15.84 -2.27
N VAL A 51 34.43 -15.48 -3.34
CA VAL A 51 35.82 -15.87 -3.63
C VAL A 51 36.66 -14.61 -3.51
N PRO A 52 37.40 -14.40 -2.41
CA PRO A 52 38.19 -13.19 -2.21
C PRO A 52 39.13 -12.90 -3.38
N GLY A 53 39.13 -11.68 -3.86
CA GLY A 53 39.92 -11.24 -5.02
C GLY A 53 39.34 -11.63 -6.38
N ASN A 54 38.23 -12.36 -6.43
CA ASN A 54 37.65 -12.84 -7.68
C ASN A 54 36.13 -12.60 -7.76
N PRO A 55 35.69 -11.42 -8.17
CA PRO A 55 34.27 -11.09 -8.33
C PRO A 55 33.53 -12.06 -9.27
N GLU A 56 34.13 -12.45 -10.37
CA GLU A 56 33.50 -13.28 -11.40
C GLU A 56 33.19 -14.71 -10.92
N LYS A 57 33.91 -15.20 -9.91
CA LYS A 57 33.68 -16.52 -9.29
C LYS A 57 32.87 -16.48 -8.01
N SER A 58 32.51 -15.29 -7.55
CA SER A 58 31.71 -15.10 -6.35
C SER A 58 30.22 -15.25 -6.69
N GLU A 59 29.58 -16.32 -6.24
CA GLU A 59 28.17 -16.62 -6.56
C GLU A 59 27.22 -15.48 -6.18
N LEU A 60 27.50 -14.77 -5.09
CA LEU A 60 26.72 -13.58 -4.70
C LEU A 60 26.70 -12.55 -5.85
N LEU A 61 27.84 -12.25 -6.45
CA LEU A 61 27.92 -11.27 -7.55
C LEU A 61 27.33 -11.83 -8.85
N VAL A 62 27.55 -13.10 -9.14
CA VAL A 62 26.93 -13.77 -10.30
C VAL A 62 25.40 -13.58 -10.24
N ARG A 63 24.78 -13.84 -9.09
CA ARG A 63 23.33 -13.77 -8.93
C ARG A 63 22.77 -12.36 -8.97
N VAL A 64 23.44 -11.37 -8.41
CA VAL A 64 22.96 -9.98 -8.46
C VAL A 64 23.10 -9.34 -9.84
N HIS A 65 23.90 -9.92 -10.73
CA HIS A 65 24.03 -9.49 -12.14
C HIS A 65 23.02 -10.12 -13.09
N LEU A 66 22.30 -11.17 -12.66
CA LEU A 66 21.23 -11.73 -13.46
C LEU A 66 20.11 -10.71 -13.66
N ARG A 67 19.29 -10.93 -14.67
CA ARG A 67 18.09 -10.11 -14.83
C ARG A 67 17.01 -10.55 -13.83
N PRO A 68 16.14 -9.68 -13.35
CA PRO A 68 15.09 -10.02 -12.39
C PRO A 68 14.15 -11.17 -12.81
N ILE A 69 14.11 -11.49 -14.11
CA ILE A 69 13.32 -12.60 -14.67
C ILE A 69 14.10 -13.92 -14.79
N ASP A 70 15.41 -13.90 -14.57
CA ASP A 70 16.25 -15.08 -14.71
C ASP A 70 16.20 -15.89 -13.40
N GLU A 71 16.18 -17.22 -13.55
CA GLU A 71 16.21 -18.12 -12.39
C GLU A 71 17.51 -17.93 -11.59
N GLY A 72 17.38 -17.77 -10.28
CA GLY A 72 18.52 -17.54 -9.39
C GLY A 72 18.93 -16.10 -9.22
N TYR A 73 18.24 -15.13 -9.84
CA TYR A 73 18.43 -13.71 -9.55
C TYR A 73 18.28 -13.40 -8.05
N MET A 74 19.14 -12.53 -7.52
CA MET A 74 19.09 -12.06 -6.14
C MET A 74 19.18 -10.52 -6.07
N PRO A 75 18.44 -9.89 -5.18
CA PRO A 75 17.48 -10.48 -4.22
C PRO A 75 16.19 -10.96 -4.91
N ASP A 76 15.74 -12.17 -4.57
CA ASP A 76 14.51 -12.77 -5.07
C ASP A 76 13.26 -12.00 -4.66
N GLU A 77 13.32 -11.36 -3.48
CA GLU A 77 12.25 -10.53 -2.92
C GLU A 77 12.82 -9.18 -2.46
N GLY A 78 12.06 -8.12 -2.66
CA GLY A 78 12.42 -6.78 -2.19
C GLY A 78 12.96 -5.87 -3.30
N GLN A 79 13.68 -4.82 -2.90
CA GLN A 79 14.31 -3.91 -3.85
C GLN A 79 15.56 -4.53 -4.44
N ALA A 80 15.68 -4.48 -5.78
CA ALA A 80 16.93 -4.75 -6.49
C ALA A 80 18.08 -3.87 -5.95
N LEU A 81 19.32 -4.34 -6.13
CA LEU A 81 20.47 -3.50 -5.86
C LEU A 81 20.56 -2.39 -6.89
N GLU A 82 20.90 -1.21 -6.43
CA GLU A 82 21.26 -0.09 -7.31
C GLU A 82 22.63 -0.36 -7.98
N PRO A 83 22.87 0.16 -9.18
CA PRO A 83 24.17 -0.04 -9.86
C PRO A 83 25.38 0.36 -9.01
N GLY A 84 25.24 1.39 -8.16
CA GLY A 84 26.28 1.79 -7.22
C GLY A 84 26.55 0.76 -6.12
N GLU A 85 25.50 0.11 -5.59
CA GLU A 85 25.60 -0.94 -4.58
C GLU A 85 26.30 -2.19 -5.14
N VAL A 86 25.98 -2.55 -6.38
CA VAL A 86 26.65 -3.65 -7.08
C VAL A 86 28.14 -3.35 -7.26
N ALA A 87 28.48 -2.15 -7.71
CA ALA A 87 29.87 -1.73 -7.89
C ALA A 87 30.67 -1.71 -6.57
N LEU A 88 30.03 -1.34 -5.44
CA LEU A 88 30.64 -1.41 -4.11
C LEU A 88 30.95 -2.85 -3.70
N LEU A 89 30.02 -3.77 -3.90
CA LEU A 89 30.23 -5.19 -3.59
C LEU A 89 31.31 -5.81 -4.47
N GLU A 90 31.37 -5.46 -5.77
CA GLU A 90 32.45 -5.91 -6.67
C GLU A 90 33.80 -5.41 -6.22
N ALA A 91 33.94 -4.11 -5.87
CA ALA A 91 35.16 -3.53 -5.38
C ALA A 91 35.62 -4.20 -4.08
N TRP A 92 34.69 -4.40 -3.14
CA TRP A 92 34.94 -5.10 -1.88
C TRP A 92 35.47 -6.53 -2.07
N VAL A 93 34.81 -7.30 -2.93
CA VAL A 93 35.26 -8.68 -3.24
C VAL A 93 36.61 -8.68 -3.93
N ARG A 94 36.84 -7.76 -4.90
CA ARG A 94 38.11 -7.61 -5.61
C ARG A 94 39.27 -7.33 -4.66
N ASP A 95 39.01 -6.55 -3.61
CA ASP A 95 40.00 -6.19 -2.58
C ASP A 95 40.19 -7.27 -1.50
N GLY A 96 39.62 -8.46 -1.72
CA GLY A 96 39.78 -9.61 -0.83
C GLY A 96 38.66 -9.78 0.19
N ALA A 97 37.54 -9.09 0.04
CA ALA A 97 36.38 -9.13 0.92
C ALA A 97 36.73 -8.89 2.42
N PRO A 98 37.43 -7.80 2.75
CA PRO A 98 37.85 -7.55 4.13
C PRO A 98 36.63 -7.44 5.06
N TRP A 99 36.67 -8.17 6.18
CA TRP A 99 35.61 -8.18 7.17
C TRP A 99 36.16 -7.86 8.55
N PRO A 100 35.68 -6.83 9.24
CA PRO A 100 36.18 -6.44 10.56
C PRO A 100 35.87 -7.52 11.62
N LYS A 101 36.81 -7.82 12.49
CA LYS A 101 36.65 -8.80 13.56
C LYS A 101 35.47 -8.47 14.45
N GLY A 102 34.65 -9.49 14.75
CA GLY A 102 33.53 -9.40 15.68
C GLY A 102 32.29 -8.70 15.12
N VAL A 103 32.26 -8.40 13.82
CA VAL A 103 31.03 -7.89 13.18
C VAL A 103 30.13 -9.06 12.84
N THR A 104 28.91 -8.99 13.32
CA THR A 104 27.80 -9.86 12.92
C THR A 104 26.76 -8.97 12.25
N LEU A 105 26.33 -9.35 11.04
CA LEU A 105 25.28 -8.62 10.35
C LEU A 105 23.92 -8.96 10.95
N THR A 106 23.08 -7.95 11.04
CA THR A 106 21.70 -8.08 11.50
C THR A 106 20.74 -7.64 10.40
N GLU A 107 19.56 -8.21 10.37
CA GLU A 107 18.54 -7.76 9.45
C GLU A 107 18.23 -6.29 9.72
N HIS A 108 18.37 -5.47 8.68
CA HIS A 108 17.92 -4.09 8.74
C HIS A 108 16.40 -4.07 8.80
N LYS A 109 15.86 -3.78 9.96
CA LYS A 109 14.46 -3.43 10.09
C LYS A 109 14.34 -1.94 9.78
N PRO A 110 13.57 -1.57 8.75
CA PRO A 110 13.31 -0.15 8.52
C PRO A 110 12.77 0.45 9.82
N GLU A 111 13.28 1.62 10.19
CA GLU A 111 12.70 2.32 11.34
C GLU A 111 11.20 2.47 11.10
N PRO A 112 10.37 2.14 12.10
CA PRO A 112 8.93 2.31 11.95
C PRO A 112 8.68 3.77 11.57
N VAL A 113 7.98 3.96 10.46
CA VAL A 113 7.56 5.30 10.02
C VAL A 113 6.92 5.96 11.24
N LYS A 114 7.52 7.06 11.74
CA LYS A 114 6.95 7.83 12.84
C LYS A 114 5.58 8.29 12.39
N ARG A 115 4.56 7.53 12.73
CA ARG A 115 3.18 7.90 12.43
C ARG A 115 2.89 9.16 13.22
N VAL A 116 2.42 10.19 12.53
CA VAL A 116 1.92 11.39 13.20
C VAL A 116 0.81 10.95 14.14
N ALA A 117 0.93 11.35 15.40
CA ALA A 117 -0.12 11.06 16.37
C ALA A 117 -1.42 11.69 15.88
N LEU A 118 -2.40 10.85 15.56
CA LEU A 118 -3.72 11.32 15.20
C LEU A 118 -4.38 11.97 16.41
N PRO A 119 -5.25 12.98 16.19
CA PRO A 119 -6.01 13.58 17.27
C PRO A 119 -6.80 12.52 18.03
N THR A 120 -6.78 12.59 19.35
CA THR A 120 -7.51 11.66 20.22
C THR A 120 -9.01 11.94 20.25
N LYS A 121 -9.43 13.13 19.80
CA LYS A 121 -10.83 13.53 19.70
C LYS A 121 -11.20 13.72 18.24
N ALA A 122 -12.35 13.17 17.83
CA ALA A 122 -12.92 13.46 16.54
C ALA A 122 -13.29 14.94 16.42
N PRO A 123 -13.11 15.57 15.24
CA PRO A 123 -13.52 16.95 15.02
C PRO A 123 -15.05 17.11 15.11
N ASP A 124 -15.49 18.22 15.68
CA ASP A 124 -16.92 18.50 15.86
C ASP A 124 -17.56 19.09 14.58
N SER A 125 -16.74 19.42 13.56
CA SER A 125 -17.21 19.96 12.27
C SER A 125 -16.24 19.67 11.14
N SER A 126 -16.71 19.74 9.89
CA SER A 126 -15.86 19.62 8.70
C SER A 126 -14.79 20.71 8.62
N ALA A 127 -15.06 21.92 9.10
CA ALA A 127 -14.08 23.01 9.16
C ALA A 127 -12.96 22.70 10.16
N GLU A 128 -13.29 22.16 11.33
CA GLU A 128 -12.31 21.72 12.31
C GLU A 128 -11.48 20.55 11.76
N ALA A 129 -12.12 19.56 11.11
CA ALA A 129 -11.43 18.46 10.45
C ALA A 129 -10.42 18.96 9.40
N ALA A 130 -10.81 19.91 8.58
CA ALA A 130 -9.92 20.51 7.57
C ALA A 130 -8.73 21.22 8.23
N ALA A 131 -8.96 22.02 9.28
CA ALA A 131 -7.88 22.70 10.01
C ALA A 131 -6.89 21.69 10.63
N MET A 132 -7.38 20.61 11.21
CA MET A 132 -6.54 19.54 11.78
C MET A 132 -5.70 18.85 10.70
N LEU A 133 -6.27 18.55 9.52
CA LEU A 133 -5.54 17.99 8.38
C LEU A 133 -4.47 18.96 7.87
N ASP A 134 -4.79 20.23 7.74
CA ASP A 134 -3.84 21.28 7.33
C ASP A 134 -2.66 21.38 8.30
N ASP A 135 -2.91 21.27 9.60
CA ASP A 135 -1.83 21.29 10.61
C ASP A 135 -0.95 20.04 10.59
N ILE A 136 -1.52 18.88 10.29
CA ILE A 136 -0.76 17.65 10.07
C ILE A 136 0.13 17.81 8.83
N LEU A 137 -0.43 18.23 7.70
CA LEU A 137 0.30 18.44 6.46
C LEU A 137 1.40 19.49 6.59
N LYS A 138 1.15 20.59 7.30
CA LYS A 138 2.19 21.62 7.55
C LYS A 138 3.37 21.07 8.34
N ARG A 139 3.12 20.24 9.36
CA ARG A 139 4.17 19.59 10.15
C ARG A 139 4.97 18.60 9.30
N GLU A 140 4.29 17.71 8.60
CA GLU A 140 4.93 16.74 7.69
C GLU A 140 5.80 17.42 6.63
N ASN A 141 5.26 18.45 5.97
CA ASN A 141 6.00 19.21 4.95
C ASN A 141 7.25 19.89 5.53
N LYS A 142 7.14 20.42 6.76
CA LYS A 142 8.28 21.03 7.45
C LYS A 142 9.35 19.99 7.80
N ASP A 143 8.94 18.84 8.32
CA ASP A 143 9.86 17.77 8.75
C ASP A 143 10.56 17.10 7.56
N THR A 144 9.88 17.03 6.41
CA THR A 144 10.42 16.47 5.16
C THR A 144 11.09 17.51 4.23
N GLY A 145 11.07 18.79 4.60
CA GLY A 145 11.65 19.87 3.79
C GLY A 145 10.86 20.17 2.49
N VAL A 146 9.60 19.74 2.39
CA VAL A 146 8.75 20.01 1.22
C VAL A 146 8.35 21.48 1.18
N ILE A 147 8.62 22.13 0.06
CA ILE A 147 8.20 23.52 -0.19
C ILE A 147 6.75 23.50 -0.70
N VAL A 148 5.85 24.09 0.09
CA VAL A 148 4.45 24.26 -0.30
C VAL A 148 4.36 25.40 -1.32
N THR A 149 3.72 25.14 -2.46
CA THR A 149 3.48 26.17 -3.51
C THR A 149 2.31 27.07 -3.12
N ASP A 150 2.24 28.24 -3.77
CA ASP A 150 1.10 29.13 -3.64
C ASP A 150 -0.22 28.45 -4.05
N PRO A 151 -1.36 28.88 -3.47
CA PRO A 151 -2.67 28.41 -3.89
C PRO A 151 -2.91 28.66 -5.38
N ILE A 152 -3.59 27.72 -6.04
CA ILE A 152 -3.95 27.85 -7.46
C ILE A 152 -4.90 29.03 -7.69
N SER A 153 -4.91 29.55 -8.93
CA SER A 153 -5.84 30.60 -9.36
C SER A 153 -7.30 30.18 -9.22
N ASP A 154 -8.22 31.14 -9.15
CA ASP A 154 -9.65 30.87 -9.06
C ASP A 154 -10.19 30.08 -10.25
N ASP A 155 -9.71 30.36 -11.47
CA ASP A 155 -10.11 29.61 -12.66
C ASP A 155 -9.63 28.15 -12.62
N ALA A 156 -8.40 27.94 -12.17
CA ALA A 156 -7.89 26.59 -11.97
C ALA A 156 -8.66 25.84 -10.86
N PHE A 157 -9.04 26.54 -9.80
CA PHE A 157 -9.87 26.00 -8.73
C PHE A 157 -11.27 25.62 -9.23
N LEU A 158 -11.96 26.52 -9.95
CA LEU A 158 -13.26 26.24 -10.57
C LEU A 158 -13.21 24.97 -11.41
N ARG A 159 -12.23 24.90 -12.31
CA ARG A 159 -12.07 23.74 -13.20
C ARG A 159 -11.82 22.44 -12.41
N ARG A 160 -10.89 22.43 -11.45
CA ARG A 160 -10.55 21.25 -10.66
C ARG A 160 -11.72 20.81 -9.79
N ALA A 161 -12.30 21.71 -9.00
CA ALA A 161 -13.42 21.38 -8.13
C ALA A 161 -14.62 20.80 -8.92
N THR A 162 -14.93 21.35 -10.10
CA THR A 162 -16.02 20.84 -10.94
C THR A 162 -15.71 19.43 -11.49
N ILE A 163 -14.47 19.17 -11.90
CA ILE A 163 -14.06 17.83 -12.35
C ILE A 163 -14.09 16.83 -11.20
N ASP A 164 -13.52 17.20 -10.05
CA ASP A 164 -13.38 16.29 -8.91
C ASP A 164 -14.72 15.95 -8.29
N LEU A 165 -15.61 16.93 -8.14
CA LEU A 165 -16.88 16.75 -7.44
C LEU A 165 -18.01 16.21 -8.35
N ILE A 166 -18.08 16.62 -9.61
CA ILE A 166 -19.18 16.22 -10.53
C ILE A 166 -18.74 15.61 -11.85
N GLY A 167 -17.45 15.33 -12.03
CA GLY A 167 -16.90 14.52 -13.12
C GLY A 167 -16.90 15.19 -14.50
N ARG A 168 -17.02 16.54 -14.61
CA ARG A 168 -16.98 17.27 -15.87
C ARG A 168 -16.34 18.63 -15.73
N ILE A 169 -15.99 19.27 -16.83
CA ILE A 169 -15.58 20.68 -16.84
C ILE A 169 -16.77 21.61 -16.63
N PRO A 170 -16.55 22.84 -16.10
CA PRO A 170 -17.61 23.83 -15.97
C PRO A 170 -18.12 24.28 -17.36
N THR A 171 -19.41 24.59 -17.43
CA THR A 171 -20.02 25.25 -18.59
C THR A 171 -19.71 26.75 -18.58
N MET A 172 -19.81 27.41 -19.75
CA MET A 172 -19.63 28.87 -19.82
C MET A 172 -20.61 29.67 -18.93
N LYS A 173 -21.81 29.11 -18.67
CA LYS A 173 -22.76 29.72 -17.74
C LYS A 173 -22.23 29.66 -16.31
N GLU A 174 -21.69 28.54 -15.90
CA GLU A 174 -21.10 28.34 -14.56
C GLU A 174 -19.83 29.19 -14.36
N VAL A 175 -19.01 29.33 -15.42
CA VAL A 175 -17.85 30.23 -15.38
C VAL A 175 -18.29 31.67 -15.10
N ARG A 176 -19.25 32.21 -15.87
CA ARG A 176 -19.76 33.58 -15.69
C ARG A 176 -20.43 33.79 -14.33
N GLU A 177 -21.14 32.79 -13.85
CA GLU A 177 -21.76 32.80 -12.53
C GLU A 177 -20.69 32.87 -11.43
N TYR A 178 -19.66 32.01 -11.52
CA TYR A 178 -18.54 32.01 -10.57
C TYR A 178 -17.76 33.31 -10.57
N GLU A 179 -17.51 33.92 -11.73
CA GLU A 179 -16.86 35.24 -11.87
C GLU A 179 -17.64 36.34 -11.21
N SER A 180 -18.98 36.22 -11.19
CA SER A 180 -19.87 37.23 -10.56
C SER A 180 -19.87 37.16 -9.03
N TRP A 181 -19.36 36.11 -8.44
CA TRP A 181 -19.32 35.98 -6.97
C TRP A 181 -18.14 36.73 -6.37
N GLY A 182 -18.28 37.12 -5.08
CA GLY A 182 -17.25 37.81 -4.32
C GLY A 182 -16.11 36.94 -3.83
N SER A 183 -15.53 37.32 -2.70
CA SER A 183 -14.37 36.64 -2.09
C SER A 183 -14.67 35.23 -1.59
N ASP A 184 -15.92 34.88 -1.35
CA ASP A 184 -16.42 33.60 -0.87
C ASP A 184 -16.78 32.62 -2.02
N ARG A 185 -16.35 32.93 -3.26
CA ARG A 185 -16.69 32.19 -4.47
C ARG A 185 -16.28 30.68 -4.41
N ARG A 186 -15.17 30.36 -3.77
CA ARG A 186 -14.69 28.97 -3.66
C ARG A 186 -15.61 28.14 -2.75
N GLU A 187 -16.00 28.70 -1.61
CA GLU A 187 -16.90 28.05 -0.67
C GLU A 187 -18.29 27.84 -1.29
N LYS A 188 -18.83 28.89 -1.93
CA LYS A 188 -20.11 28.80 -2.65
C LYS A 188 -20.08 27.75 -3.77
N LEU A 189 -18.97 27.66 -4.50
CA LEU A 189 -18.80 26.67 -5.55
C LEU A 189 -18.86 25.25 -4.98
N VAL A 190 -18.09 24.99 -3.93
CA VAL A 190 -18.04 23.65 -3.31
C VAL A 190 -19.44 23.26 -2.78
N ALA A 191 -20.11 24.12 -2.07
CA ALA A 191 -21.46 23.87 -1.57
C ALA A 191 -22.43 23.54 -2.71
N LYS A 192 -22.42 24.33 -3.79
CA LYS A 192 -23.26 24.11 -4.97
C LYS A 192 -22.95 22.78 -5.69
N LEU A 193 -21.68 22.40 -5.77
CA LEU A 193 -21.27 21.17 -6.45
C LEU A 193 -21.61 19.91 -5.63
N ILE A 194 -21.57 19.97 -4.31
CA ILE A 194 -21.98 18.86 -3.43
C ILE A 194 -23.47 18.57 -3.57
N GLU A 195 -24.30 19.60 -3.70
CA GLU A 195 -25.75 19.48 -3.91
C GLU A 195 -26.13 19.12 -5.37
N HIS A 196 -25.17 19.11 -6.27
CA HIS A 196 -25.44 18.82 -7.68
C HIS A 196 -25.76 17.34 -7.91
N PRO A 197 -26.82 16.97 -8.68
CA PRO A 197 -27.19 15.56 -8.90
C PRO A 197 -26.07 14.66 -9.40
N ARG A 198 -25.11 15.20 -10.18
CA ARG A 198 -23.93 14.44 -10.64
C ARG A 198 -22.89 14.16 -9.56
N PHE A 199 -23.04 14.72 -8.37
CA PHE A 199 -22.13 14.41 -7.26
C PHE A 199 -22.23 12.93 -6.89
N ALA A 200 -23.45 12.45 -6.66
CA ALA A 200 -23.67 11.02 -6.36
C ALA A 200 -23.18 10.12 -7.49
N ASP A 201 -23.43 10.45 -8.76
CA ASP A 201 -22.94 9.70 -9.92
C ASP A 201 -21.39 9.60 -9.90
N ARG A 202 -20.72 10.73 -9.74
CA ARG A 202 -19.24 10.82 -9.76
C ARG A 202 -18.61 10.02 -8.62
N TRP A 203 -19.13 10.19 -7.42
CA TRP A 203 -18.59 9.52 -6.23
C TRP A 203 -18.98 8.05 -6.16
N THR A 204 -20.08 7.65 -6.78
CA THR A 204 -20.41 6.23 -6.98
C THR A 204 -19.36 5.52 -7.81
N VAL A 205 -18.87 6.14 -8.90
CA VAL A 205 -17.78 5.56 -9.72
C VAL A 205 -16.51 5.39 -8.89
N PHE A 206 -16.12 6.43 -8.13
CA PHE A 206 -14.94 6.36 -7.26
C PHE A 206 -15.07 5.23 -6.22
N MET A 207 -16.22 5.16 -5.52
CA MET A 207 -16.48 4.12 -4.52
C MET A 207 -16.55 2.72 -5.17
N ALA A 208 -17.11 2.61 -6.38
CA ALA A 208 -17.18 1.35 -7.10
C ALA A 208 -15.79 0.80 -7.43
N ASP A 209 -14.88 1.66 -7.88
CA ASP A 209 -13.49 1.28 -8.16
C ASP A 209 -12.78 0.88 -6.86
N MET A 210 -12.89 1.69 -5.80
CA MET A 210 -12.29 1.41 -4.50
C MET A 210 -12.80 0.10 -3.89
N LEU A 211 -14.10 -0.15 -3.95
CA LEU A 211 -14.75 -1.37 -3.45
C LEU A 211 -14.65 -2.55 -4.43
N ARG A 212 -14.01 -2.37 -5.59
CA ARG A 212 -13.84 -3.39 -6.63
C ARG A 212 -15.18 -3.98 -7.11
N ILE A 213 -16.23 -3.15 -7.21
CA ILE A 213 -17.57 -3.59 -7.61
C ILE A 213 -17.54 -4.05 -9.07
N ARG A 214 -18.05 -5.24 -9.33
CA ARG A 214 -18.12 -5.85 -10.65
C ARG A 214 -19.56 -6.22 -10.99
N SER A 215 -20.09 -5.70 -12.09
CA SER A 215 -21.49 -5.95 -12.54
C SER A 215 -21.74 -7.40 -12.93
N ASN A 216 -20.72 -8.15 -13.32
CA ASN A 216 -20.79 -9.55 -13.71
C ASN A 216 -20.71 -10.53 -12.52
N VAL A 217 -20.60 -10.02 -11.29
CA VAL A 217 -20.62 -10.83 -10.06
C VAL A 217 -21.99 -10.74 -9.39
N THR A 218 -22.39 -11.82 -8.73
CA THR A 218 -23.66 -11.88 -7.96
C THR A 218 -23.70 -10.76 -6.92
N GLY A 219 -24.74 -9.94 -6.96
CA GLY A 219 -24.92 -8.83 -6.04
C GLY A 219 -24.19 -7.53 -6.43
N GLY A 220 -23.38 -7.52 -7.51
CA GLY A 220 -22.61 -6.35 -7.89
C GLY A 220 -23.48 -5.15 -8.30
N ASN A 221 -24.52 -5.36 -9.12
CA ASN A 221 -25.42 -4.28 -9.49
C ASN A 221 -26.25 -3.76 -8.30
N GLN A 222 -26.65 -4.63 -7.39
CA GLN A 222 -27.35 -4.26 -6.17
C GLN A 222 -26.46 -3.43 -5.25
N LEU A 223 -25.19 -3.84 -5.11
CA LEU A 223 -24.20 -3.09 -4.33
C LEU A 223 -23.94 -1.71 -4.95
N LEU A 224 -23.81 -1.63 -6.28
CA LEU A 224 -23.63 -0.35 -6.98
C LEU A 224 -24.80 0.60 -6.71
N ALA A 225 -26.04 0.11 -6.81
CA ALA A 225 -27.24 0.89 -6.50
C ALA A 225 -27.31 1.31 -5.02
N TYR A 226 -26.88 0.43 -4.12
CA TYR A 226 -26.79 0.75 -2.69
C TYR A 226 -25.79 1.88 -2.40
N ILE A 227 -24.60 1.83 -3.00
CA ILE A 227 -23.57 2.88 -2.83
C ILE A 227 -24.08 4.20 -3.39
N HIS A 228 -24.68 4.21 -4.59
CA HIS A 228 -25.27 5.41 -5.18
C HIS A 228 -26.33 6.03 -4.26
N GLY A 229 -27.29 5.22 -3.81
CA GLY A 229 -28.33 5.69 -2.91
C GLY A 229 -27.82 6.15 -1.55
N SER A 230 -26.76 5.55 -1.04
CA SER A 230 -26.11 5.96 0.21
C SER A 230 -25.44 7.34 0.08
N ILE A 231 -24.77 7.61 -1.04
CA ILE A 231 -24.15 8.91 -1.33
C ILE A 231 -25.23 9.98 -1.55
N ASP A 232 -26.25 9.65 -2.34
CA ASP A 232 -27.38 10.58 -2.65
C ASP A 232 -28.15 11.00 -1.40
N GLN A 233 -28.23 10.12 -0.39
CA GLN A 233 -28.89 10.35 0.89
C GLN A 233 -27.95 10.87 1.99
N ASP A 234 -26.72 11.23 1.65
CA ASP A 234 -25.69 11.71 2.59
C ASP A 234 -25.51 10.74 3.79
N LYS A 235 -25.53 9.43 3.52
CA LYS A 235 -25.33 8.41 4.56
C LYS A 235 -23.91 8.48 5.12
N PRO A 236 -23.72 8.48 6.46
CA PRO A 236 -22.40 8.48 7.06
C PRO A 236 -21.52 7.33 6.56
N TYR A 237 -20.25 7.64 6.25
CA TYR A 237 -19.32 6.68 5.67
C TYR A 237 -19.08 5.46 6.58
N ASP A 238 -18.97 5.66 7.89
CA ASP A 238 -18.81 4.59 8.87
C ASP A 238 -20.03 3.65 8.92
N ASP A 239 -21.23 4.18 8.71
CA ASP A 239 -22.45 3.35 8.60
C ASP A 239 -22.42 2.52 7.32
N ILE A 240 -22.01 3.11 6.19
CA ILE A 240 -21.81 2.37 4.94
C ILE A 240 -20.84 1.21 5.17
N VAL A 241 -19.66 1.49 5.73
CA VAL A 241 -18.61 0.48 5.98
C VAL A 241 -19.12 -0.63 6.92
N ARG A 242 -19.80 -0.25 7.99
CA ARG A 242 -20.38 -1.21 8.96
C ARG A 242 -21.39 -2.12 8.30
N GLU A 243 -22.27 -1.56 7.47
CA GLU A 243 -23.26 -2.35 6.73
C GLU A 243 -22.62 -3.27 5.69
N LEU A 244 -21.56 -2.87 5.00
CA LEU A 244 -20.83 -3.70 4.05
C LEU A 244 -20.17 -4.91 4.73
N ILE A 245 -19.44 -4.67 5.83
CA ILE A 245 -18.67 -5.73 6.52
C ILE A 245 -19.57 -6.69 7.25
N ALA A 246 -20.65 -6.20 7.86
CA ALA A 246 -21.61 -7.01 8.61
C ALA A 246 -22.76 -7.58 7.75
N ALA A 247 -22.70 -7.41 6.43
CA ALA A 247 -23.80 -7.78 5.54
C ALA A 247 -24.08 -9.29 5.56
N SER A 248 -25.38 -9.63 5.61
CA SER A 248 -25.85 -11.01 5.52
C SER A 248 -27.21 -11.09 4.81
N GLY A 249 -27.57 -12.26 4.32
CA GLY A 249 -28.84 -12.50 3.65
C GLY A 249 -28.74 -12.47 2.13
N ARG A 250 -29.79 -12.01 1.45
CA ARG A 250 -29.90 -12.03 -0.01
C ARG A 250 -29.58 -10.66 -0.60
N ALA A 251 -28.82 -10.61 -1.71
CA ALA A 251 -28.48 -9.35 -2.37
C ALA A 251 -29.70 -8.50 -2.79
N ASN A 252 -30.83 -9.13 -3.10
CA ASN A 252 -32.06 -8.41 -3.46
C ASN A 252 -32.78 -7.76 -2.27
N SER A 253 -32.58 -8.25 -1.05
CA SER A 253 -33.18 -7.69 0.17
C SER A 253 -32.16 -6.93 1.02
N ASN A 254 -30.88 -7.24 0.90
CA ASN A 254 -29.78 -6.54 1.52
C ASN A 254 -28.66 -6.33 0.49
N PRO A 255 -28.68 -5.22 -0.26
CA PRO A 255 -27.73 -4.96 -1.33
C PRO A 255 -26.26 -4.91 -0.87
N ALA A 256 -25.99 -4.54 0.39
CA ALA A 256 -24.66 -4.49 0.98
C ALA A 256 -23.94 -5.85 0.97
N VAL A 257 -24.69 -6.97 0.93
CA VAL A 257 -24.16 -8.33 0.77
C VAL A 257 -23.32 -8.48 -0.51
N GLY A 258 -23.52 -7.61 -1.51
CA GLY A 258 -22.72 -7.59 -2.71
C GLY A 258 -21.23 -7.44 -2.45
N TYR A 259 -20.83 -6.77 -1.37
CA TYR A 259 -19.43 -6.68 -0.94
C TYR A 259 -18.84 -8.06 -0.59
N ILE A 260 -19.55 -8.82 0.22
CA ILE A 260 -19.15 -10.17 0.62
C ILE A 260 -19.15 -11.13 -0.58
N LEU A 261 -20.18 -11.04 -1.44
CA LEU A 261 -20.32 -11.89 -2.62
C LEU A 261 -19.30 -11.55 -3.72
N GLY A 262 -18.76 -10.34 -3.73
CA GLY A 262 -17.74 -9.88 -4.66
C GLY A 262 -16.48 -10.74 -4.62
N ASP A 263 -16.10 -11.22 -3.46
CA ASP A 263 -14.97 -12.12 -3.22
C ASP A 263 -15.43 -13.56 -2.88
N ASP A 264 -16.61 -13.96 -3.38
CA ASP A 264 -17.17 -15.31 -3.24
C ASP A 264 -17.30 -15.78 -1.77
N ALA A 265 -17.43 -14.84 -0.84
CA ALA A 265 -17.42 -15.08 0.61
C ALA A 265 -16.16 -15.83 1.09
N GLN A 266 -15.02 -15.64 0.44
CA GLN A 266 -13.75 -16.24 0.84
C GLN A 266 -13.12 -15.41 1.97
N PRO A 267 -12.91 -15.99 3.18
CA PRO A 267 -12.45 -15.23 4.35
C PRO A 267 -11.11 -14.50 4.14
N MET A 268 -10.18 -15.14 3.46
CA MET A 268 -8.83 -14.58 3.21
C MET A 268 -8.89 -13.38 2.27
N GLU A 269 -9.64 -13.48 1.18
CA GLU A 269 -9.83 -12.41 0.21
C GLU A 269 -10.57 -11.22 0.84
N LEU A 270 -11.61 -11.50 1.63
CA LEU A 270 -12.35 -10.48 2.37
C LEU A 270 -11.48 -9.75 3.40
N ALA A 271 -10.64 -10.47 4.13
CA ALA A 271 -9.71 -9.87 5.08
C ALA A 271 -8.70 -8.96 4.38
N ALA A 272 -8.05 -9.45 3.32
CA ALA A 272 -7.09 -8.68 2.53
C ALA A 272 -7.73 -7.42 1.95
N ALA A 273 -8.91 -7.54 1.35
CA ALA A 273 -9.66 -6.42 0.78
C ALA A 273 -10.08 -5.41 1.85
N THR A 274 -10.63 -5.88 2.97
CA THR A 274 -11.09 -5.04 4.08
C THR A 274 -9.93 -4.24 4.67
N ALA A 275 -8.79 -4.89 4.93
CA ALA A 275 -7.59 -4.21 5.41
C ALA A 275 -7.10 -3.14 4.44
N GLN A 276 -7.04 -3.45 3.14
CA GLN A 276 -6.54 -2.51 2.15
C GLN A 276 -7.49 -1.34 1.93
N ILE A 277 -8.79 -1.59 1.83
CA ILE A 277 -9.80 -0.57 1.49
C ILE A 277 -10.08 0.35 2.68
N PHE A 278 -10.31 -0.22 3.87
CA PHE A 278 -10.82 0.53 5.01
C PHE A 278 -9.76 0.89 6.06
N LEU A 279 -8.67 0.13 6.13
CA LEU A 279 -7.58 0.40 7.06
C LEU A 279 -6.33 0.96 6.38
N GLY A 280 -6.28 0.98 5.04
CA GLY A 280 -5.12 1.47 4.28
C GLY A 280 -3.89 0.56 4.39
N VAL A 281 -4.06 -0.68 4.82
CA VAL A 281 -2.97 -1.63 5.10
C VAL A 281 -2.98 -2.78 4.09
N ARG A 282 -1.87 -3.02 3.41
CA ARG A 282 -1.72 -4.14 2.48
C ARG A 282 -1.24 -5.39 3.22
N MET A 283 -2.16 -6.11 3.87
CA MET A 283 -1.83 -7.34 4.59
C MET A 283 -1.77 -8.60 3.72
N GLY A 284 -2.04 -8.51 2.43
CA GLY A 284 -2.13 -9.70 1.55
C GLY A 284 -0.87 -10.58 1.53
N CYS A 285 0.32 -10.01 1.70
CA CYS A 285 1.56 -10.79 1.81
C CYS A 285 1.58 -11.66 3.08
N ALA A 286 0.96 -11.19 4.16
CA ALA A 286 0.89 -11.91 5.42
C ALA A 286 0.00 -13.16 5.38
N MET A 287 -0.73 -13.40 4.29
CA MET A 287 -1.47 -14.63 4.05
C MET A 287 -0.57 -15.88 4.07
N CYS A 288 0.64 -15.79 3.52
CA CYS A 288 1.54 -16.94 3.35
C CYS A 288 2.76 -16.91 4.28
N HIS A 289 3.22 -15.74 4.69
CA HIS A 289 4.39 -15.53 5.56
C HIS A 289 4.29 -14.15 6.22
N ASP A 290 5.10 -13.86 7.24
CA ASP A 290 5.18 -12.54 7.83
C ASP A 290 5.44 -11.47 6.76
N HIS A 291 4.82 -10.30 6.90
CA HIS A 291 4.89 -9.26 5.87
C HIS A 291 6.36 -8.82 5.64
N PRO A 292 6.84 -8.78 4.37
CA PRO A 292 8.26 -8.56 4.09
C PRO A 292 8.76 -7.14 4.35
N PHE A 293 7.84 -6.16 4.41
CA PHE A 293 8.18 -4.73 4.49
C PHE A 293 7.47 -3.99 5.62
N ASP A 294 6.65 -4.68 6.41
CA ASP A 294 5.84 -4.09 7.48
C ASP A 294 5.81 -5.05 8.68
N ASP A 295 5.39 -4.59 9.86
CA ASP A 295 5.40 -5.37 11.10
C ASP A 295 4.26 -6.40 11.22
N TRP A 296 3.48 -6.62 10.15
CA TRP A 296 2.36 -7.56 10.13
C TRP A 296 2.85 -9.00 10.06
N ARG A 297 2.46 -9.81 11.07
CA ARG A 297 2.74 -11.24 11.07
C ARG A 297 1.63 -12.02 10.36
N GLN A 298 1.94 -13.24 9.95
CA GLN A 298 0.95 -14.14 9.39
C GLN A 298 -0.24 -14.34 10.36
N GLU A 299 0.03 -14.43 11.66
CA GLU A 299 -0.98 -14.55 12.72
C GLU A 299 -1.96 -13.37 12.71
N ASP A 300 -1.47 -12.15 12.60
CA ASP A 300 -2.32 -10.94 12.55
C ASP A 300 -3.29 -10.95 11.35
N PHE A 301 -2.84 -11.50 10.21
CA PHE A 301 -3.69 -11.67 9.04
C PHE A 301 -4.79 -12.72 9.27
N TYR A 302 -4.45 -13.86 9.88
CA TYR A 302 -5.43 -14.90 10.17
C TYR A 302 -6.43 -14.49 11.26
N ASP A 303 -6.01 -13.69 12.22
CA ASP A 303 -6.91 -13.09 13.21
C ASP A 303 -7.96 -12.20 12.54
N LEU A 304 -7.55 -11.35 11.57
CA LEU A 304 -8.49 -10.56 10.79
C LEU A 304 -9.41 -11.47 9.92
N ALA A 305 -8.87 -12.49 9.28
CA ALA A 305 -9.64 -13.42 8.46
C ALA A 305 -10.68 -14.23 9.26
N ALA A 306 -10.41 -14.47 10.56
CA ALA A 306 -11.33 -15.19 11.43
C ALA A 306 -12.68 -14.49 11.60
N PHE A 307 -12.76 -13.15 11.47
CA PHE A 307 -14.03 -12.42 11.46
C PHE A 307 -14.95 -12.87 10.32
N PHE A 308 -14.38 -13.28 9.19
CA PHE A 308 -15.10 -13.79 8.03
C PHE A 308 -15.21 -15.32 8.01
N GLY A 309 -14.59 -16.03 8.96
CA GLY A 309 -14.45 -17.48 8.96
C GLY A 309 -15.78 -18.28 8.97
N LYS A 310 -16.87 -17.69 9.45
CA LYS A 310 -18.20 -18.29 9.43
C LYS A 310 -19.05 -17.85 8.22
N THR A 311 -18.55 -16.94 7.39
CA THR A 311 -19.24 -16.43 6.22
C THR A 311 -19.23 -17.48 5.12
N LYS A 312 -20.40 -17.77 4.54
CA LYS A 312 -20.56 -18.80 3.49
C LYS A 312 -21.52 -18.32 2.43
N LYS A 313 -21.14 -18.53 1.17
CA LYS A 313 -22.03 -18.39 0.02
C LYS A 313 -22.89 -19.65 -0.10
N VAL A 314 -24.20 -19.51 0.01
CA VAL A 314 -25.13 -20.64 -0.11
C VAL A 314 -25.93 -20.51 -1.41
N GLN A 315 -25.87 -21.53 -2.26
CA GLN A 315 -26.68 -21.61 -3.47
C GLN A 315 -28.04 -22.25 -3.18
N SER A 316 -29.14 -21.54 -3.50
CA SER A 316 -30.47 -22.12 -3.41
C SER A 316 -30.67 -23.15 -4.54
N ARG A 317 -30.99 -24.37 -4.17
CA ARG A 317 -31.30 -25.43 -5.13
C ARG A 317 -32.57 -25.15 -5.98
N GLN A 318 -33.44 -24.27 -5.54
CA GLN A 318 -34.74 -24.06 -6.19
C GLN A 318 -34.77 -22.99 -7.28
N ARG A 319 -33.81 -22.05 -7.37
CA ARG A 319 -33.79 -20.97 -8.40
C ARG A 319 -32.40 -20.39 -8.73
N GLY A 320 -31.31 -21.07 -8.46
CA GLY A 320 -29.98 -20.51 -8.70
C GLY A 320 -29.68 -19.22 -7.92
N MET A 321 -30.38 -18.96 -6.84
CA MET A 321 -30.15 -17.80 -5.98
C MET A 321 -29.01 -18.09 -5.01
N VAL A 322 -28.13 -17.12 -4.89
CA VAL A 322 -27.00 -17.12 -3.95
C VAL A 322 -27.38 -16.29 -2.74
N TYR A 323 -27.06 -16.78 -1.56
CA TYR A 323 -27.29 -16.12 -0.28
C TYR A 323 -25.96 -15.86 0.42
#